data_122c2ef533bcfb1c0feb3b9bab0d11e2
#
_entry.id   122c2ef533bcfb1c0feb3b9bab0d11e2
#
_cell.length_a   1.000
_cell.length_b   1.000
_cell.length_c   1.000
_cell.angle_alpha   90.00
_cell.angle_beta   90.00
_cell.angle_gamma   90.00
#
_symmetry.space_group_name_H-M   'P 1'
#
loop_
_entity.id
_entity.type
_entity.pdbx_description
1 polymer ?
#
loop_
_entity_poly.entity_id
_entity_poly.type
_entity_poly.pdbx_seq_one_letter_code
_entity_poly.pdbx_strand_id
1 'polypeptide(L)'
;MGKIIALANQKGGVGKTTTTINLAASLAALEKKVLVVDADPQANASSGLGIDIKKVNKTIYECLIGAASPQEAIVSTEIERLYVLPSHINLVGAELEMLNVENREKQLREVLVPLKPDYDYILIDCSPSLGLITVNALTAADSIIIPVQCEYFALEGISKLLNTIKIIKNKLNPALEIKGFLLTMYDARLRLANQIYEEVKSHFQELVFTTVIQRNVKLSESQSFAQPVLVYDAASKGSVNHMQLAQELIEKNS
;
A
#
# COMPACT_ATOMS: atom_id res chain seq x y z
N MET A 1 -4.67 17.56 -7.43
CA MET A 1 -4.00 17.44 -6.11
C MET A 1 -3.81 15.96 -5.84
N GLY A 2 -2.60 15.56 -5.49
CA GLY A 2 -2.23 14.15 -5.32
C GLY A 2 -3.12 13.39 -4.34
N LYS A 3 -3.26 12.10 -4.55
CA LYS A 3 -4.08 11.19 -3.73
C LYS A 3 -3.20 10.33 -2.84
N ILE A 4 -3.45 10.35 -1.54
CA ILE A 4 -2.79 9.45 -0.58
C ILE A 4 -3.66 8.21 -0.39
N ILE A 5 -3.15 7.04 -0.74
CA ILE A 5 -3.88 5.77 -0.70
C ILE A 5 -3.10 4.77 0.16
N ALA A 6 -3.72 4.28 1.23
CA ALA A 6 -3.15 3.23 2.05
C ALA A 6 -3.54 1.84 1.50
N LEU A 7 -2.58 0.92 1.46
CA LEU A 7 -2.84 -0.50 1.20
C LEU A 7 -2.73 -1.25 2.52
N ALA A 8 -3.87 -1.63 3.11
CA ALA A 8 -3.89 -2.22 4.46
C ALA A 8 -4.81 -3.44 4.55
N ASN A 9 -4.35 -4.41 5.32
CA ASN A 9 -5.12 -5.57 5.79
C ASN A 9 -4.39 -6.16 7.00
N GLN A 10 -5.13 -6.60 8.03
CA GLN A 10 -4.56 -7.23 9.23
C GLN A 10 -3.91 -8.59 8.92
N LYS A 11 -4.40 -9.30 7.90
CA LYS A 11 -3.84 -10.60 7.52
C LYS A 11 -2.51 -10.39 6.80
N GLY A 12 -1.47 -11.08 7.26
CA GLY A 12 -0.20 -11.19 6.56
C GLY A 12 -0.34 -12.01 5.27
N GLY A 13 0.50 -11.75 4.27
CA GLY A 13 0.56 -12.56 3.05
C GLY A 13 -0.59 -12.35 2.05
N VAL A 14 -1.46 -11.36 2.24
CA VAL A 14 -2.57 -11.08 1.30
C VAL A 14 -2.15 -10.27 0.06
N GLY A 15 -0.88 -9.96 -0.10
CA GLY A 15 -0.36 -9.25 -1.26
C GLY A 15 -0.37 -7.72 -1.13
N LYS A 16 -0.38 -7.13 0.08
CA LYS A 16 -0.27 -5.67 0.27
C LYS A 16 0.95 -5.11 -0.44
N THR A 17 2.13 -5.49 0.00
CA THR A 17 3.43 -5.04 -0.55
C THR A 17 3.55 -5.34 -2.04
N THR A 18 3.18 -6.56 -2.47
CA THR A 18 3.19 -6.94 -3.89
C THR A 18 2.30 -6.01 -4.71
N THR A 19 1.11 -5.69 -4.21
CA THR A 19 0.20 -4.77 -4.89
C THR A 19 0.77 -3.35 -4.88
N THR A 20 1.30 -2.86 -3.75
CA THR A 20 1.88 -1.51 -3.66
C THR A 20 2.99 -1.31 -4.69
N ILE A 21 3.96 -2.22 -4.73
CA ILE A 21 5.10 -2.17 -5.67
C ILE A 21 4.61 -2.15 -7.12
N ASN A 22 3.76 -3.10 -7.48
CA ASN A 22 3.38 -3.31 -8.88
C ASN A 22 2.34 -2.29 -9.36
N LEU A 23 1.44 -1.82 -8.49
CA LEU A 23 0.54 -0.72 -8.79
C LEU A 23 1.31 0.59 -8.98
N ALA A 24 2.30 0.87 -8.11
CA ALA A 24 3.15 2.06 -8.23
C ALA A 24 3.93 2.08 -9.56
N ALA A 25 4.55 0.95 -9.92
CA ALA A 25 5.26 0.82 -11.19
C ALA A 25 4.33 0.96 -12.40
N SER A 26 3.11 0.39 -12.32
CA SER A 26 2.10 0.52 -13.39
C SER A 26 1.58 1.94 -13.54
N LEU A 27 1.35 2.66 -12.42
CA LEU A 27 0.97 4.08 -12.45
C LEU A 27 2.09 4.94 -13.05
N ALA A 28 3.35 4.67 -12.69
CA ALA A 28 4.50 5.38 -13.25
C ALA A 28 4.63 5.15 -14.76
N ALA A 29 4.40 3.92 -15.24
CA ALA A 29 4.36 3.60 -16.68
C ALA A 29 3.20 4.30 -17.40
N LEU A 30 2.12 4.66 -16.69
CA LEU A 30 1.01 5.50 -17.18
C LEU A 30 1.28 7.00 -16.94
N GLU A 31 2.54 7.39 -16.86
CA GLU A 31 3.02 8.77 -16.74
C GLU A 31 2.58 9.52 -15.46
N LYS A 32 2.15 8.79 -14.42
CA LYS A 32 1.86 9.39 -13.10
C LYS A 32 3.13 9.48 -12.26
N LYS A 33 3.29 10.59 -11.55
CA LYS A 33 4.36 10.74 -10.57
C LYS A 33 3.94 10.13 -9.24
N VAL A 34 4.64 9.08 -8.81
CA VAL A 34 4.24 8.23 -7.70
C VAL A 34 5.30 8.22 -6.60
N LEU A 35 4.85 8.36 -5.36
CA LEU A 35 5.64 8.10 -4.16
C LEU A 35 5.10 6.85 -3.46
N VAL A 36 5.96 5.87 -3.23
CA VAL A 36 5.69 4.76 -2.32
C VAL A 36 6.22 5.12 -0.94
N VAL A 37 5.39 4.99 0.07
CA VAL A 37 5.76 5.14 1.49
C VAL A 37 5.75 3.76 2.10
N ASP A 38 6.91 3.26 2.46
CA ASP A 38 7.04 1.96 3.10
C ASP A 38 6.84 2.13 4.62
N ALA A 39 5.69 1.70 5.13
CA ALA A 39 5.31 1.79 6.53
C ALA A 39 5.38 0.42 7.25
N ASP A 40 6.19 -0.51 6.73
CA ASP A 40 6.48 -1.79 7.36
C ASP A 40 7.97 -1.82 7.81
N PRO A 41 8.27 -2.10 9.09
CA PRO A 41 9.65 -2.24 9.56
C PRO A 41 10.50 -3.27 8.81
N GLN A 42 9.85 -4.21 8.11
CA GLN A 42 10.54 -5.21 7.28
C GLN A 42 11.11 -4.62 5.98
N ALA A 43 10.73 -3.40 5.60
CA ALA A 43 11.19 -2.67 4.42
C ALA A 43 11.07 -3.47 3.09
N ASN A 44 10.02 -4.28 2.99
CA ASN A 44 9.82 -5.14 1.82
C ASN A 44 9.44 -4.35 0.56
N ALA A 45 8.68 -3.25 0.69
CA ALA A 45 8.34 -2.40 -0.43
C ALA A 45 9.58 -1.67 -0.95
N SER A 46 10.40 -1.15 -0.05
CA SER A 46 11.67 -0.50 -0.36
C SER A 46 12.62 -1.45 -1.11
N SER A 47 12.86 -2.64 -0.54
CA SER A 47 13.72 -3.65 -1.15
C SER A 47 13.19 -4.13 -2.50
N GLY A 48 11.88 -4.35 -2.61
CA GLY A 48 11.24 -4.80 -3.86
C GLY A 48 11.23 -3.75 -4.98
N LEU A 49 11.53 -2.48 -4.66
CA LEU A 49 11.75 -1.39 -5.61
C LEU A 49 13.25 -1.09 -5.85
N GLY A 50 14.13 -2.00 -5.45
CA GLY A 50 15.57 -1.90 -5.72
C GLY A 50 16.34 -1.02 -4.75
N ILE A 51 15.73 -0.56 -3.63
CA ILE A 51 16.43 0.29 -2.67
C ILE A 51 17.30 -0.58 -1.75
N ASP A 52 18.60 -0.32 -1.75
CA ASP A 52 19.55 -0.90 -0.79
C ASP A 52 19.43 -0.19 0.56
N ILE A 53 18.63 -0.77 1.46
CA ILE A 53 18.34 -0.21 2.78
C ILE A 53 19.60 0.07 3.61
N LYS A 54 20.68 -0.69 3.39
CA LYS A 54 21.95 -0.49 4.11
C LYS A 54 22.65 0.82 3.74
N LYS A 55 22.32 1.39 2.57
CA LYS A 55 22.89 2.66 2.08
C LYS A 55 21.99 3.86 2.35
N VAL A 56 20.80 3.65 2.90
CA VAL A 56 19.86 4.72 3.20
C VAL A 56 20.13 5.26 4.60
N ASN A 57 20.38 6.57 4.72
CA ASN A 57 20.68 7.21 5.99
C ASN A 57 19.45 7.77 6.71
N LYS A 58 18.38 8.07 5.97
CA LYS A 58 17.13 8.64 6.48
C LYS A 58 15.95 7.90 5.89
N THR A 59 14.99 7.61 6.72
CA THR A 59 13.82 6.78 6.39
C THR A 59 12.54 7.41 6.92
N ILE A 60 11.41 6.77 6.74
CA ILE A 60 10.15 7.16 7.36
C ILE A 60 10.28 7.31 8.90
N TYR A 61 11.17 6.53 9.53
CA TYR A 61 11.40 6.61 10.97
C TYR A 61 11.87 8.01 11.38
N GLU A 62 12.93 8.54 10.77
CA GLU A 62 13.46 9.86 11.08
C GLU A 62 12.43 10.97 10.77
N CYS A 63 11.59 10.78 9.76
CA CYS A 63 10.50 11.71 9.45
C CYS A 63 9.43 11.73 10.55
N LEU A 64 9.04 10.55 11.07
CA LEU A 64 8.01 10.42 12.10
C LEU A 64 8.42 11.00 13.45
N ILE A 65 9.71 10.90 13.81
CA ILE A 65 10.24 11.48 15.06
C ILE A 65 10.73 12.94 14.91
N GLY A 66 10.56 13.52 13.71
CA GLY A 66 10.96 14.92 13.45
C GLY A 66 12.47 15.12 13.28
N ALA A 67 13.25 14.06 13.09
CA ALA A 67 14.72 14.12 12.93
C ALA A 67 15.16 14.36 11.47
N ALA A 68 14.24 14.25 10.50
CA ALA A 68 14.51 14.55 9.10
C ALA A 68 13.25 15.08 8.39
N SER A 69 13.46 15.89 7.37
CA SER A 69 12.40 16.24 6.42
C SER A 69 12.15 15.08 5.44
N PRO A 70 10.92 14.91 4.90
CA PRO A 70 10.67 13.88 3.92
C PRO A 70 11.50 14.03 2.64
N GLN A 71 11.84 15.27 2.25
CA GLN A 71 12.70 15.56 1.08
C GLN A 71 14.11 14.99 1.22
N GLU A 72 14.62 14.90 2.46
CA GLU A 72 15.92 14.30 2.74
C GLU A 72 15.90 12.77 2.75
N ALA A 73 14.73 12.16 2.97
CA ALA A 73 14.55 10.72 3.11
C ALA A 73 14.02 10.05 1.82
N ILE A 74 13.34 10.81 0.95
CA ILE A 74 12.82 10.27 -0.32
C ILE A 74 13.96 9.98 -1.27
N VAL A 75 13.95 8.78 -1.85
CA VAL A 75 14.92 8.32 -2.86
C VAL A 75 14.23 8.02 -4.20
N SER A 76 14.93 8.27 -5.30
CA SER A 76 14.48 7.86 -6.62
C SER A 76 14.71 6.36 -6.83
N THR A 77 13.87 5.71 -7.61
CA THR A 77 14.09 4.35 -8.10
C THR A 77 14.70 4.37 -9.49
N GLU A 78 15.03 3.20 -10.05
CA GLU A 78 15.42 3.07 -11.45
C GLU A 78 14.24 3.27 -12.44
N ILE A 79 13.01 3.30 -11.93
CA ILE A 79 11.81 3.54 -12.73
C ILE A 79 11.51 5.04 -12.73
N GLU A 80 11.44 5.61 -13.92
CA GLU A 80 11.11 7.02 -14.10
C GLU A 80 9.77 7.35 -13.42
N ARG A 81 9.69 8.51 -12.73
CA ARG A 81 8.52 9.01 -12.00
C ARG A 81 8.10 8.19 -10.78
N LEU A 82 8.91 7.19 -10.34
CA LEU A 82 8.66 6.41 -9.15
C LEU A 82 9.71 6.70 -8.07
N TYR A 83 9.23 7.10 -6.91
CA TYR A 83 10.03 7.47 -5.73
C TYR A 83 9.62 6.63 -4.53
N VAL A 84 10.51 6.51 -3.56
CA VAL A 84 10.26 5.77 -2.31
C VAL A 84 10.65 6.62 -1.11
N LEU A 85 9.78 6.71 -0.12
CA LEU A 85 10.14 7.03 1.25
C LEU A 85 10.38 5.68 1.96
N PRO A 86 11.65 5.28 2.15
CA PRO A 86 11.99 3.93 2.55
C PRO A 86 11.74 3.68 4.04
N SER A 87 11.63 2.41 4.41
CA SER A 87 11.57 1.93 5.78
C SER A 87 12.90 1.33 6.24
N HIS A 88 13.00 1.12 7.55
CA HIS A 88 14.08 0.38 8.19
C HIS A 88 13.55 -0.29 9.46
N ILE A 89 14.25 -1.32 9.94
CA ILE A 89 13.87 -2.03 11.19
C ILE A 89 13.72 -1.09 12.40
N ASN A 90 14.43 0.04 12.40
CA ASN A 90 14.33 1.06 13.46
C ASN A 90 12.91 1.64 13.58
N LEU A 91 12.05 1.50 12.55
CA LEU A 91 10.66 1.95 12.61
C LEU A 91 9.88 1.29 13.77
N VAL A 92 10.31 0.13 14.26
CA VAL A 92 9.78 -0.48 15.49
C VAL A 92 9.96 0.45 16.69
N GLY A 93 11.09 1.20 16.74
CA GLY A 93 11.37 2.16 17.81
C GLY A 93 10.44 3.38 17.78
N ALA A 94 9.95 3.77 16.60
CA ALA A 94 9.10 4.96 16.46
C ALA A 94 7.82 4.85 17.31
N GLU A 95 7.23 3.66 17.46
CA GLU A 95 6.04 3.47 18.30
C GLU A 95 6.31 3.79 19.77
N LEU A 96 7.51 3.47 20.26
CA LEU A 96 7.92 3.76 21.64
C LEU A 96 8.27 5.26 21.82
N GLU A 97 9.00 5.82 20.89
CA GLU A 97 9.43 7.23 20.96
C GLU A 97 8.27 8.21 20.83
N MET A 98 7.28 7.85 20.00
CA MET A 98 6.06 8.65 19.85
C MET A 98 5.07 8.52 21.02
N LEU A 99 5.30 7.68 22.04
CA LEU A 99 4.36 7.52 23.15
C LEU A 99 3.96 8.83 23.83
N ASN A 100 4.92 9.74 23.97
CA ASN A 100 4.73 11.04 24.63
C ASN A 100 4.58 12.21 23.64
N VAL A 101 4.53 11.93 22.34
CA VAL A 101 4.36 12.97 21.32
C VAL A 101 2.87 13.33 21.22
N GLU A 102 2.57 14.62 21.29
CA GLU A 102 1.22 15.13 21.09
C GLU A 102 0.74 14.83 19.65
N ASN A 103 -0.50 14.40 19.51
CA ASN A 103 -1.08 14.02 18.21
C ASN A 103 -0.27 12.95 17.46
N ARG A 104 0.35 12.02 18.18
CA ARG A 104 1.19 10.94 17.63
C ARG A 104 0.54 10.14 16.51
N GLU A 105 -0.78 10.10 16.47
CA GLU A 105 -1.55 9.41 15.43
C GLU A 105 -1.60 10.19 14.09
N LYS A 106 -1.12 11.43 14.07
CA LYS A 106 -1.16 12.33 12.91
C LYS A 106 0.21 12.64 12.33
N GLN A 107 1.30 12.13 12.90
CA GLN A 107 2.66 12.45 12.49
C GLN A 107 2.89 12.17 11.01
N LEU A 108 2.47 11.00 10.50
CA LEU A 108 2.60 10.69 9.09
C LEU A 108 1.76 11.61 8.18
N ARG A 109 0.62 12.08 8.65
CA ARG A 109 -0.17 13.07 7.92
C ARG A 109 0.58 14.40 7.76
N GLU A 110 1.25 14.84 8.81
CA GLU A 110 2.07 16.07 8.78
C GLU A 110 3.25 15.93 7.82
N VAL A 111 3.81 14.73 7.71
CA VAL A 111 4.88 14.40 6.75
C VAL A 111 4.35 14.37 5.30
N LEU A 112 3.20 13.76 5.05
CA LEU A 112 2.76 13.45 3.67
C LEU A 112 1.88 14.52 3.02
N VAL A 113 1.06 15.25 3.78
CA VAL A 113 0.15 16.26 3.20
C VAL A 113 0.91 17.36 2.45
N PRO A 114 2.06 17.88 2.93
CA PRO A 114 2.86 18.84 2.19
C PRO A 114 3.41 18.33 0.85
N LEU A 115 3.53 17.01 0.67
CA LEU A 115 4.02 16.38 -0.56
C LEU A 115 2.95 16.21 -1.64
N LYS A 116 1.67 16.34 -1.30
CA LYS A 116 0.55 16.12 -2.25
C LYS A 116 0.63 16.96 -3.54
N PRO A 117 1.14 18.18 -3.56
CA PRO A 117 1.30 18.95 -4.80
C PRO A 117 2.35 18.36 -5.76
N ASP A 118 3.32 17.62 -5.23
CA ASP A 118 4.47 17.12 -6.00
C ASP A 118 4.24 15.76 -6.63
N TYR A 119 3.18 15.03 -6.23
CA TYR A 119 2.88 13.67 -6.68
C TYR A 119 1.44 13.53 -7.12
N ASP A 120 1.17 12.71 -8.14
CA ASP A 120 -0.19 12.32 -8.52
C ASP A 120 -0.77 11.31 -7.51
N TYR A 121 0.07 10.36 -7.08
CA TYR A 121 -0.28 9.32 -6.11
C TYR A 121 0.81 9.14 -5.05
N ILE A 122 0.39 9.00 -3.80
CA ILE A 122 1.22 8.58 -2.68
C ILE A 122 0.61 7.27 -2.17
N LEU A 123 1.31 6.15 -2.34
CA LEU A 123 0.85 4.83 -1.92
C LEU A 123 1.56 4.42 -0.63
N ILE A 124 0.81 4.12 0.44
CA ILE A 124 1.37 3.70 1.72
C ILE A 124 1.25 2.18 1.84
N ASP A 125 2.38 1.47 1.87
CA ASP A 125 2.44 0.04 2.17
C ASP A 125 2.38 -0.19 3.68
N CYS A 126 1.26 -0.70 4.18
CA CYS A 126 1.05 -0.90 5.61
C CYS A 126 1.49 -2.29 6.06
N SER A 127 2.11 -2.36 7.25
CA SER A 127 2.36 -3.63 7.92
C SER A 127 1.06 -4.38 8.24
N PRO A 128 1.10 -5.70 8.52
CA PRO A 128 -0.09 -6.46 8.90
C PRO A 128 -0.59 -6.14 10.32
N SER A 129 0.20 -5.42 11.12
CA SER A 129 -0.22 -4.99 12.46
C SER A 129 -1.20 -3.82 12.39
N LEU A 130 -2.06 -3.68 13.39
CA LEU A 130 -2.87 -2.47 13.62
C LEU A 130 -2.24 -1.57 14.70
N GLY A 131 -0.91 -1.52 14.77
CA GLY A 131 -0.15 -0.64 15.65
C GLY A 131 -0.25 0.84 15.27
N LEU A 132 0.48 1.67 16.00
CA LEU A 132 0.47 3.12 15.83
C LEU A 132 0.86 3.56 14.40
N ILE A 133 1.78 2.84 13.75
CA ILE A 133 2.20 3.16 12.38
C ILE A 133 1.04 2.97 11.38
N THR A 134 0.29 1.88 11.49
CA THR A 134 -0.90 1.67 10.63
C THR A 134 -2.00 2.69 10.92
N VAL A 135 -2.20 3.06 12.18
CA VAL A 135 -3.13 4.16 12.54
C VAL A 135 -2.68 5.47 11.89
N ASN A 136 -1.38 5.79 11.92
CA ASN A 136 -0.82 6.95 11.23
C ASN A 136 -1.06 6.91 9.72
N ALA A 137 -0.84 5.75 9.08
CA ALA A 137 -1.06 5.55 7.65
C ALA A 137 -2.52 5.84 7.27
N LEU A 138 -3.48 5.28 8.02
CA LEU A 138 -4.91 5.49 7.78
C LEU A 138 -5.38 6.91 8.13
N THR A 139 -4.72 7.57 9.08
CA THR A 139 -5.00 8.95 9.44
C THR A 139 -4.50 9.92 8.36
N ALA A 140 -3.39 9.59 7.69
CA ALA A 140 -2.83 10.38 6.60
C ALA A 140 -3.55 10.16 5.26
N ALA A 141 -4.13 8.98 5.03
CA ALA A 141 -4.70 8.59 3.75
C ALA A 141 -6.00 9.31 3.41
N ASP A 142 -6.21 9.63 2.14
CA ASP A 142 -7.50 10.03 1.58
C ASP A 142 -8.41 8.80 1.43
N SER A 143 -7.81 7.66 1.03
CA SER A 143 -8.56 6.42 0.86
C SER A 143 -7.70 5.18 1.12
N ILE A 144 -8.38 4.03 1.27
CA ILE A 144 -7.76 2.73 1.51
C ILE A 144 -8.17 1.73 0.43
N ILE A 145 -7.18 1.01 -0.13
CA ILE A 145 -7.37 -0.22 -0.89
C ILE A 145 -7.14 -1.39 0.07
N ILE A 146 -8.05 -2.35 0.06
CA ILE A 146 -8.02 -3.52 0.93
C ILE A 146 -7.75 -4.77 0.08
N PRO A 147 -6.49 -5.24 -0.02
CA PRO A 147 -6.19 -6.50 -0.68
C PRO A 147 -6.78 -7.68 0.11
N VAL A 148 -7.51 -8.55 -0.58
CA VAL A 148 -8.22 -9.69 -0.01
C VAL A 148 -7.80 -10.96 -0.75
N GLN A 149 -7.10 -11.85 -0.04
CA GLN A 149 -6.76 -13.15 -0.58
C GLN A 149 -8.00 -14.05 -0.63
N CYS A 150 -8.22 -14.74 -1.76
CA CYS A 150 -9.37 -15.61 -1.97
C CYS A 150 -9.24 -16.93 -1.18
N GLU A 151 -9.30 -16.85 0.16
CA GLU A 151 -9.22 -17.97 1.11
C GLU A 151 -10.32 -17.90 2.17
N TYR A 152 -10.58 -19.05 2.85
CA TYR A 152 -11.71 -19.24 3.77
C TYR A 152 -11.89 -18.16 4.85
N PHE A 153 -10.80 -17.62 5.42
CA PHE A 153 -10.88 -16.60 6.48
C PHE A 153 -10.88 -15.14 5.94
N ALA A 154 -11.14 -14.93 4.65
CA ALA A 154 -11.10 -13.59 4.04
C ALA A 154 -12.05 -12.60 4.72
N LEU A 155 -13.31 -12.97 4.90
CA LEU A 155 -14.35 -12.09 5.47
C LEU A 155 -14.16 -11.76 6.95
N GLU A 156 -13.63 -12.69 7.75
CA GLU A 156 -13.33 -12.41 9.16
C GLU A 156 -12.26 -11.32 9.30
N GLY A 157 -11.20 -11.40 8.49
CA GLY A 157 -10.15 -10.39 8.46
C GLY A 157 -10.66 -9.00 8.02
N ILE A 158 -11.56 -8.98 7.03
CA ILE A 158 -12.20 -7.74 6.56
C ILE A 158 -13.03 -7.10 7.68
N SER A 159 -13.84 -7.86 8.41
CA SER A 159 -14.72 -7.32 9.47
C SER A 159 -13.92 -6.62 10.58
N LYS A 160 -12.80 -7.18 11.00
CA LYS A 160 -11.91 -6.58 12.00
C LYS A 160 -11.31 -5.25 11.49
N LEU A 161 -10.85 -5.25 10.24
CA LEU A 161 -10.29 -4.04 9.61
C LEU A 161 -11.35 -2.95 9.46
N LEU A 162 -12.58 -3.28 9.03
CA LEU A 162 -13.67 -2.32 8.90
C LEU A 162 -14.03 -1.66 10.23
N ASN A 163 -14.00 -2.39 11.34
CA ASN A 163 -14.19 -1.82 12.67
C ASN A 163 -13.08 -0.80 13.00
N THR A 164 -11.83 -1.11 12.68
CA THR A 164 -10.71 -0.19 12.87
C THR A 164 -10.87 1.06 12.01
N ILE A 165 -11.20 0.91 10.72
CA ILE A 165 -11.48 2.03 9.82
C ILE A 165 -12.60 2.92 10.38
N LYS A 166 -13.69 2.33 10.91
CA LYS A 166 -14.78 3.06 11.54
C LYS A 166 -14.31 3.91 12.74
N ILE A 167 -13.44 3.35 13.58
CA ILE A 167 -12.86 4.07 14.72
C ILE A 167 -12.01 5.25 14.24
N ILE A 168 -11.14 5.02 13.23
CA ILE A 168 -10.29 6.07 12.65
C ILE A 168 -11.13 7.17 12.01
N LYS A 169 -12.15 6.83 11.22
CA LYS A 169 -13.09 7.81 10.64
C LYS A 169 -13.74 8.67 11.70
N ASN A 170 -14.18 8.07 12.78
CA ASN A 170 -14.92 8.80 13.82
C ASN A 170 -14.02 9.72 14.66
N LYS A 171 -12.73 9.37 14.84
CA LYS A 171 -11.87 10.06 15.81
C LYS A 171 -10.72 10.85 15.20
N LEU A 172 -10.19 10.41 14.07
CA LEU A 172 -8.91 10.90 13.54
C LEU A 172 -8.99 11.44 12.12
N ASN A 173 -9.71 10.74 11.23
CA ASN A 173 -9.79 11.08 9.80
C ASN A 173 -11.21 10.85 9.25
N PRO A 174 -12.15 11.77 9.45
CA PRO A 174 -13.54 11.64 8.95
C PRO A 174 -13.64 11.52 7.43
N ALA A 175 -12.65 12.02 6.69
CA ALA A 175 -12.61 12.01 5.24
C ALA A 175 -12.07 10.68 4.64
N LEU A 176 -11.56 9.76 5.46
CA LEU A 176 -11.05 8.48 4.97
C LEU A 176 -12.13 7.68 4.24
N GLU A 177 -11.90 7.31 3.00
CA GLU A 177 -12.82 6.52 2.19
C GLU A 177 -12.27 5.11 1.92
N ILE A 178 -13.15 4.12 1.73
CA ILE A 178 -12.77 2.83 1.20
C ILE A 178 -12.79 2.95 -0.32
N LYS A 179 -11.60 2.95 -0.96
CA LYS A 179 -11.46 2.99 -2.41
C LYS A 179 -11.92 1.68 -3.04
N GLY A 180 -11.64 0.56 -2.40
CA GLY A 180 -12.16 -0.73 -2.81
C GLY A 180 -11.46 -1.92 -2.21
N PHE A 181 -12.11 -3.08 -2.39
CA PHE A 181 -11.58 -4.40 -2.08
C PHE A 181 -10.95 -5.00 -3.33
N LEU A 182 -9.66 -5.35 -3.25
CA LEU A 182 -8.92 -5.95 -4.35
C LEU A 182 -8.71 -7.44 -4.08
N LEU A 183 -9.32 -8.29 -4.89
CA LEU A 183 -9.12 -9.73 -4.78
C LEU A 183 -7.76 -10.12 -5.34
N THR A 184 -6.98 -10.83 -4.52
CA THR A 184 -5.61 -11.23 -4.82
C THR A 184 -5.44 -12.73 -4.80
N MET A 185 -4.38 -13.22 -5.47
CA MET A 185 -4.07 -14.64 -5.59
C MET A 185 -5.26 -15.47 -6.09
N TYR A 186 -6.10 -14.84 -6.90
CA TYR A 186 -7.30 -15.47 -7.45
C TYR A 186 -6.90 -16.56 -8.45
N ASP A 187 -7.54 -17.72 -8.32
CA ASP A 187 -7.43 -18.82 -9.28
C ASP A 187 -8.83 -19.30 -9.65
N ALA A 188 -9.28 -18.98 -10.88
CA ALA A 188 -10.61 -19.29 -11.37
C ALA A 188 -10.92 -20.80 -11.43
N ARG A 189 -9.89 -21.67 -11.39
CA ARG A 189 -10.05 -23.13 -11.37
C ARG A 189 -10.49 -23.65 -10.00
N LEU A 190 -10.31 -22.86 -8.95
CA LEU A 190 -10.61 -23.24 -7.58
C LEU A 190 -12.04 -22.80 -7.22
N ARG A 191 -12.90 -23.77 -6.89
CA ARG A 191 -14.27 -23.51 -6.46
C ARG A 191 -14.34 -22.56 -5.27
N LEU A 192 -13.44 -22.71 -4.29
CA LEU A 192 -13.38 -21.84 -3.13
C LEU A 192 -13.07 -20.39 -3.52
N ALA A 193 -12.11 -20.15 -4.42
CA ALA A 193 -11.79 -18.81 -4.87
C ALA A 193 -12.99 -18.12 -5.54
N ASN A 194 -13.75 -18.85 -6.35
CA ASN A 194 -14.97 -18.33 -6.96
C ASN A 194 -16.05 -18.03 -5.91
N GLN A 195 -16.24 -18.89 -4.91
CA GLN A 195 -17.20 -18.65 -3.84
C GLN A 195 -16.85 -17.38 -3.04
N ILE A 196 -15.57 -17.21 -2.65
CA ILE A 196 -15.12 -16.01 -1.94
C ILE A 196 -15.28 -14.76 -2.82
N TYR A 197 -14.96 -14.84 -4.11
CA TYR A 197 -15.19 -13.73 -5.06
C TYR A 197 -16.65 -13.28 -5.04
N GLU A 198 -17.60 -14.22 -5.23
CA GLU A 198 -19.02 -13.90 -5.25
C GLU A 198 -19.52 -13.39 -3.88
N GLU A 199 -19.02 -13.93 -2.79
CA GLU A 199 -19.38 -13.51 -1.44
C GLU A 199 -18.88 -12.08 -1.14
N VAL A 200 -17.63 -11.75 -1.45
CA VAL A 200 -17.10 -10.39 -1.32
C VAL A 200 -17.86 -9.42 -2.19
N LYS A 201 -18.16 -9.81 -3.44
CA LYS A 201 -18.92 -9.00 -4.39
C LYS A 201 -20.36 -8.77 -3.94
N SER A 202 -21.03 -9.78 -3.37
CA SER A 202 -22.39 -9.63 -2.85
C SER A 202 -22.49 -8.68 -1.65
N HIS A 203 -21.46 -8.67 -0.80
CA HIS A 203 -21.44 -7.81 0.40
C HIS A 203 -21.00 -6.37 0.11
N PHE A 204 -20.03 -6.17 -0.80
CA PHE A 204 -19.39 -4.87 -1.00
C PHE A 204 -19.66 -4.24 -2.38
N GLN A 205 -20.32 -4.98 -3.28
CA GLN A 205 -20.84 -4.48 -4.56
C GLN A 205 -19.83 -3.58 -5.33
N GLU A 206 -20.17 -2.32 -5.54
CA GLU A 206 -19.37 -1.33 -6.28
C GLU A 206 -18.01 -1.01 -5.64
N LEU A 207 -17.82 -1.38 -4.38
CA LEU A 207 -16.54 -1.23 -3.71
C LEU A 207 -15.54 -2.36 -4.06
N VAL A 208 -15.96 -3.39 -4.81
CA VAL A 208 -15.02 -4.42 -5.28
C VAL A 208 -14.42 -3.98 -6.60
N PHE A 209 -13.08 -3.98 -6.69
CA PHE A 209 -12.42 -3.73 -7.97
C PHE A 209 -12.84 -4.77 -9.00
N THR A 210 -13.09 -4.32 -10.23
CA THR A 210 -13.36 -5.21 -11.37
C THR A 210 -12.13 -6.06 -11.70
N THR A 211 -10.96 -5.44 -11.57
CA THR A 211 -9.67 -6.10 -11.71
C THR A 211 -9.40 -7.04 -10.54
N VAL A 212 -8.97 -8.27 -10.84
CA VAL A 212 -8.46 -9.24 -9.86
C VAL A 212 -7.00 -9.55 -10.12
N ILE A 213 -6.21 -9.72 -9.06
CA ILE A 213 -4.81 -10.14 -9.19
C ILE A 213 -4.76 -11.66 -9.14
N GLN A 214 -4.52 -12.26 -10.29
CA GLN A 214 -4.43 -13.71 -10.41
C GLN A 214 -3.16 -14.24 -9.73
N ARG A 215 -3.25 -15.48 -9.20
CA ARG A 215 -2.06 -16.19 -8.71
C ARG A 215 -1.05 -16.33 -9.86
N ASN A 216 0.16 -15.77 -9.66
CA ASN A 216 1.19 -15.76 -10.70
C ASN A 216 2.58 -15.85 -10.04
N VAL A 217 3.37 -16.84 -10.45
CA VAL A 217 4.70 -17.09 -9.91
C VAL A 217 5.66 -15.93 -10.22
N LYS A 218 5.46 -15.22 -11.34
CA LYS A 218 6.29 -14.08 -11.74
C LYS A 218 6.25 -12.93 -10.73
N LEU A 219 5.14 -12.76 -10.00
CA LEU A 219 5.05 -11.80 -8.90
C LEU A 219 5.98 -12.12 -7.73
N SER A 220 6.20 -13.41 -7.44
CA SER A 220 7.14 -13.83 -6.39
C SER A 220 8.57 -13.82 -6.88
N GLU A 221 8.82 -14.26 -8.13
CA GLU A 221 10.15 -14.23 -8.74
C GLU A 221 10.69 -12.80 -8.83
N SER A 222 9.89 -11.84 -9.32
CA SER A 222 10.31 -10.46 -9.51
C SER A 222 10.82 -9.80 -8.21
N GLN A 223 10.19 -10.14 -7.06
CA GLN A 223 10.64 -9.64 -5.76
C GLN A 223 12.04 -10.14 -5.40
N SER A 224 12.42 -11.38 -5.79
CA SER A 224 13.76 -11.92 -5.56
C SER A 224 14.83 -11.19 -6.38
N PHE A 225 14.44 -10.48 -7.42
CA PHE A 225 15.30 -9.63 -8.25
C PHE A 225 15.19 -8.14 -7.89
N ALA A 226 14.47 -7.81 -6.79
CA ALA A 226 14.25 -6.44 -6.36
C ALA A 226 13.62 -5.55 -7.46
N GLN A 227 12.72 -6.11 -8.26
CA GLN A 227 12.08 -5.44 -9.40
C GLN A 227 10.56 -5.63 -9.37
N PRO A 228 9.77 -4.63 -9.78
CA PRO A 228 8.36 -4.82 -10.10
C PRO A 228 8.19 -5.80 -11.26
N VAL A 229 7.07 -6.53 -11.26
CA VAL A 229 6.80 -7.53 -12.30
C VAL A 229 6.72 -6.94 -13.71
N LEU A 230 6.33 -5.68 -13.85
CA LEU A 230 6.31 -4.97 -15.13
C LEU A 230 7.71 -4.88 -15.76
N VAL A 231 8.75 -4.70 -14.95
CA VAL A 231 10.16 -4.67 -15.41
C VAL A 231 10.68 -6.09 -15.62
N TYR A 232 10.33 -7.02 -14.73
CA TYR A 232 10.80 -8.40 -14.76
C TYR A 232 10.20 -9.22 -15.91
N ASP A 233 8.87 -9.13 -16.10
CA ASP A 233 8.13 -9.85 -17.15
C ASP A 233 6.81 -9.08 -17.46
N ALA A 234 6.91 -8.11 -18.38
CA ALA A 234 5.80 -7.25 -18.76
C ALA A 234 4.60 -8.01 -19.36
N ALA A 235 4.84 -9.17 -20.00
CA ALA A 235 3.79 -9.97 -20.62
C ALA A 235 3.09 -10.92 -19.64
N SER A 236 3.60 -11.07 -18.44
CA SER A 236 3.01 -11.96 -17.43
C SER A 236 1.62 -11.49 -17.01
N LYS A 237 0.77 -12.45 -16.60
CA LYS A 237 -0.56 -12.14 -16.08
C LYS A 237 -0.51 -11.20 -14.87
N GLY A 238 0.52 -11.35 -14.01
CA GLY A 238 0.73 -10.47 -12.87
C GLY A 238 0.94 -9.02 -13.29
N SER A 239 1.74 -8.78 -14.32
CA SER A 239 1.99 -7.45 -14.89
C SER A 239 0.73 -6.86 -15.50
N VAL A 240 0.05 -7.62 -16.37
CA VAL A 240 -1.18 -7.19 -17.03
C VAL A 240 -2.27 -6.82 -16.02
N ASN A 241 -2.46 -7.65 -14.97
CA ASN A 241 -3.47 -7.35 -13.95
C ASN A 241 -3.16 -6.07 -13.17
N HIS A 242 -1.88 -5.79 -12.83
CA HIS A 242 -1.54 -4.54 -12.14
C HIS A 242 -1.67 -3.32 -13.05
N MET A 243 -1.40 -3.46 -14.34
CA MET A 243 -1.65 -2.40 -15.32
C MET A 243 -3.15 -2.08 -15.44
N GLN A 244 -4.01 -3.12 -15.48
CA GLN A 244 -5.47 -2.95 -15.47
C GLN A 244 -5.95 -2.30 -14.17
N LEU A 245 -5.39 -2.71 -13.01
CA LEU A 245 -5.69 -2.09 -11.73
C LEU A 245 -5.32 -0.61 -11.70
N ALA A 246 -4.17 -0.24 -12.28
CA ALA A 246 -3.74 1.15 -12.36
C ALA A 246 -4.69 1.99 -13.21
N GLN A 247 -5.14 1.46 -14.36
CA GLN A 247 -6.14 2.12 -15.22
C GLN A 247 -7.48 2.29 -14.49
N GLU A 248 -8.00 1.22 -13.86
CA GLU A 248 -9.25 1.27 -13.09
C GLU A 248 -9.15 2.27 -11.93
N LEU A 249 -7.99 2.35 -11.26
CA LEU A 249 -7.77 3.32 -10.18
C LEU A 249 -7.77 4.77 -10.70
N ILE A 250 -7.18 5.03 -11.85
CA ILE A 250 -7.18 6.36 -12.49
C ILE A 250 -8.62 6.75 -12.81
N GLU A 251 -9.40 5.87 -13.44
CA GLU A 251 -10.82 6.10 -13.77
C GLU A 251 -11.67 6.39 -12.54
N LYS A 252 -11.49 5.63 -11.46
CA LYS A 252 -12.19 5.85 -10.17
C LYS A 252 -11.80 7.17 -9.46
N ASN A 253 -10.73 7.84 -9.89
CA ASN A 253 -10.25 9.11 -9.33
C ASN A 253 -10.47 10.32 -10.26
N SER A 254 -10.95 10.08 -11.48
CA SER A 254 -11.35 11.12 -12.45
C SER A 254 -12.74 11.62 -12.12
#